data_0a9792ab7840c071f05ebf0b5895e70b
#
_entry.id   0a9792ab7840c071f05ebf0b5895e70b
#
_cell.length_a   1.000
_cell.length_b   1.000
_cell.length_c   1.000
_cell.angle_alpha   90.00
_cell.angle_beta   90.00
_cell.angle_gamma   90.00
#
_symmetry.space_group_name_H-M   'P 1'
#
loop_
_entity.id
_entity.type
_entity.pdbx_description
1 polymer ?
#
loop_
_entity_poly.entity_id
_entity_poly.type
_entity_poly.pdbx_seq_one_letter_code
_entity_poly.pdbx_strand_id
1 'polypeptide(L)'
;MCIRDRGEVENIAPSASRTLTVVAQPGKYFTLCKPGMIGEGVGKSEFTVTGDRVAVEGEDADQKQQAVDLYAAFVKDQVGQLVPSVDEFVAAYESGDDETARALFPQTRAFYERIEPVAEALGTLDPRIDYREVDAVAEGFDWTGFHRIEKDLWVPAQDALNADGETPAWQDWAPSTTEERAGYGDQLLADVQELYDYVHSDDFTTALDDQGIGGISNGAIALLDEVATGKISGEEDWWSGTDLYDFAANVEGSKMAFSLVQDFATAQGDDGAALVTEIQDGYAALDESLAAHGSLEAGFVGYAELTDADKREFTDLINALAEPLSQLTGTVID
;
A
#
# COMPACT_ATOMS: atom_id res chain seq x y z
N MET A 1 -22.12 4.18 -6.87
CA MET A 1 -21.21 4.48 -8.00
C MET A 1 -19.84 4.22 -7.44
N CYS A 2 -19.22 3.12 -7.79
CA CYS A 2 -17.88 2.82 -7.27
C CYS A 2 -16.90 3.80 -7.91
N ILE A 3 -16.29 4.66 -7.11
CA ILE A 3 -15.15 5.46 -7.53
C ILE A 3 -13.97 4.48 -7.48
N ARG A 4 -13.28 4.31 -8.60
CA ARG A 4 -12.04 3.53 -8.68
C ARG A 4 -10.92 4.49 -8.99
N ASP A 5 -9.88 4.46 -8.18
CA ASP A 5 -8.66 5.19 -8.46
C ASP A 5 -7.96 4.64 -9.71
N ARG A 6 -7.22 5.49 -10.39
CA ARG A 6 -6.44 5.16 -11.59
C ARG A 6 -4.96 5.45 -11.43
N GLY A 7 -4.58 5.99 -10.32
CA GLY A 7 -3.24 6.33 -9.93
C GLY A 7 -3.21 7.64 -9.15
N GLU A 8 -2.28 7.73 -8.26
CA GLU A 8 -2.03 8.88 -7.41
C GLU A 8 -0.56 9.25 -7.36
N VAL A 9 -0.27 10.37 -6.80
CA VAL A 9 1.08 10.84 -6.47
C VAL A 9 0.99 11.55 -5.14
N GLU A 10 1.76 11.09 -4.22
CA GLU A 10 1.81 11.58 -2.86
C GLU A 10 3.00 12.52 -2.59
N ASN A 11 3.10 13.02 -1.38
CA ASN A 11 4.24 13.81 -0.88
C ASN A 11 4.69 14.97 -1.77
N ILE A 12 3.75 15.67 -2.41
CA ILE A 12 4.07 16.87 -3.20
C ILE A 12 4.33 18.03 -2.26
N ALA A 13 5.60 18.32 -2.00
CA ALA A 13 6.01 19.42 -1.13
C ALA A 13 5.49 20.79 -1.65
N PRO A 14 5.26 21.78 -0.76
CA PRO A 14 4.86 23.13 -1.20
C PRO A 14 5.79 23.68 -2.28
N SER A 15 5.20 24.13 -3.39
CA SER A 15 5.92 24.67 -4.57
C SER A 15 6.61 23.62 -5.43
N ALA A 16 6.54 22.34 -5.10
CA ALA A 16 6.96 21.25 -5.99
C ALA A 16 5.85 20.89 -6.98
N SER A 17 6.22 20.17 -8.03
CA SER A 17 5.28 19.55 -8.96
C SER A 17 5.78 18.16 -9.32
N ARG A 18 4.86 17.21 -9.40
CA ARG A 18 5.12 15.87 -9.90
C ARG A 18 4.21 15.58 -11.08
N THR A 19 4.63 14.69 -11.96
CA THR A 19 3.83 14.26 -13.10
C THR A 19 3.30 12.87 -12.84
N LEU A 20 1.98 12.73 -12.86
CA LEU A 20 1.31 11.44 -12.86
C LEU A 20 0.97 11.06 -14.30
N THR A 21 1.46 9.93 -14.75
CA THR A 21 1.14 9.35 -16.06
C THR A 21 0.23 8.15 -15.87
N VAL A 22 -0.95 8.18 -16.48
CA VAL A 22 -1.93 7.10 -16.37
C VAL A 22 -2.41 6.65 -17.73
N VAL A 23 -2.71 5.36 -17.87
CA VAL A 23 -3.44 4.81 -19.01
C VAL A 23 -4.93 4.86 -18.70
N ALA A 24 -5.70 5.58 -19.52
CA ALA A 24 -7.13 5.76 -19.29
C ALA A 24 -7.94 5.39 -20.55
N GLN A 25 -8.86 4.46 -20.41
CA GLN A 25 -9.83 4.08 -21.44
C GLN A 25 -10.91 5.16 -21.63
N PRO A 26 -11.65 5.19 -22.74
CA PRO A 26 -12.74 6.14 -22.94
C PRO A 26 -13.73 6.14 -21.78
N GLY A 27 -13.93 7.31 -21.18
CA GLY A 27 -14.74 7.45 -19.97
C GLY A 27 -14.72 8.85 -19.37
N LYS A 28 -15.38 9.02 -18.24
CA LYS A 28 -15.38 10.26 -17.45
C LYS A 28 -14.52 10.04 -16.20
N TYR A 29 -13.60 10.94 -16.00
CA TYR A 29 -12.65 10.94 -14.92
C TYR A 29 -12.63 12.28 -14.20
N PHE A 30 -12.00 12.34 -13.07
CA PHE A 30 -11.69 13.59 -12.37
C PHE A 30 -10.31 13.47 -11.69
N THR A 31 -9.70 14.60 -11.48
CA THR A 31 -8.55 14.74 -10.58
C THR A 31 -9.01 15.42 -9.30
N LEU A 32 -8.39 15.07 -8.19
CA LEU A 32 -8.67 15.59 -6.86
C LEU A 32 -7.35 15.71 -6.11
N CYS A 33 -7.22 16.74 -5.27
CA CYS A 33 -6.09 16.86 -4.36
C CYS A 33 -6.58 16.69 -2.92
N LYS A 34 -5.97 15.78 -2.16
CA LYS A 34 -6.23 15.57 -0.74
C LYS A 34 -5.05 16.14 0.08
N PRO A 35 -5.12 17.39 0.58
CA PRO A 35 -4.05 17.93 1.42
C PRO A 35 -3.92 17.15 2.72
N GLY A 36 -2.73 16.62 3.00
CA GLY A 36 -2.46 15.78 4.16
C GLY A 36 -3.12 14.40 4.09
N MET A 37 -3.46 13.93 2.88
CA MET A 37 -4.04 12.60 2.58
C MET A 37 -5.46 12.36 3.12
N ILE A 38 -6.07 13.31 3.79
CA ILE A 38 -7.36 13.17 4.49
C ILE A 38 -8.44 14.10 3.95
N GLY A 39 -9.71 13.72 4.17
CA GLY A 39 -10.90 14.50 3.88
C GLY A 39 -11.40 14.41 2.44
N GLU A 40 -12.46 15.18 2.14
CA GLU A 40 -13.14 15.18 0.83
C GLU A 40 -12.27 15.69 -0.35
N GLY A 41 -11.09 16.20 -0.05
CA GLY A 41 -10.20 16.78 -1.04
C GLY A 41 -10.65 18.12 -1.60
N VAL A 42 -9.79 18.76 -2.37
CA VAL A 42 -10.01 20.07 -2.99
C VAL A 42 -9.63 20.05 -4.47
N GLY A 43 -10.10 21.03 -5.22
CA GLY A 43 -9.71 21.24 -6.62
C GLY A 43 -10.19 20.16 -7.58
N LYS A 44 -11.30 19.47 -7.26
CA LYS A 44 -11.88 18.48 -8.18
C LYS A 44 -12.06 19.04 -9.58
N SER A 45 -11.42 18.42 -10.57
CA SER A 45 -11.50 18.79 -11.98
C SER A 45 -11.90 17.59 -12.83
N GLU A 46 -13.02 17.71 -13.52
CA GLU A 46 -13.53 16.65 -14.38
C GLU A 46 -12.96 16.74 -15.79
N PHE A 47 -12.64 15.59 -16.39
CA PHE A 47 -12.28 15.48 -17.78
C PHE A 47 -12.88 14.23 -18.42
N THR A 48 -12.89 14.17 -19.76
CA THR A 48 -13.44 13.04 -20.50
C THR A 48 -12.40 12.56 -21.49
N VAL A 49 -12.11 11.27 -21.43
CA VAL A 49 -11.34 10.56 -22.44
C VAL A 49 -12.31 10.05 -23.49
N THR A 50 -12.05 10.35 -24.77
CA THR A 50 -12.91 9.99 -25.90
C THR A 50 -12.11 9.19 -26.92
N GLY A 51 -12.79 8.37 -27.71
CA GLY A 51 -12.21 7.51 -28.73
C GLY A 51 -12.74 6.08 -28.58
N ASP A 52 -12.12 5.17 -29.30
CA ASP A 52 -12.36 3.73 -29.14
C ASP A 52 -11.47 3.17 -28.03
N ARG A 53 -11.92 2.09 -27.41
CA ARG A 53 -11.09 1.37 -26.44
C ARG A 53 -9.83 0.86 -27.14
N VAL A 54 -8.68 1.23 -26.63
CA VAL A 54 -7.38 0.80 -27.18
C VAL A 54 -7.07 -0.58 -26.60
N ALA A 55 -6.99 -1.57 -27.50
CA ALA A 55 -6.42 -2.86 -27.14
C ALA A 55 -4.89 -2.74 -27.09
N VAL A 56 -4.25 -3.58 -26.30
CA VAL A 56 -2.79 -3.73 -26.35
C VAL A 56 -2.44 -4.34 -27.69
N GLU A 57 -1.77 -3.56 -28.54
CA GLU A 57 -1.38 -3.98 -29.90
C GLU A 57 0.14 -3.77 -30.02
N GLY A 58 0.75 -4.45 -30.98
CA GLY A 58 2.18 -4.34 -31.27
C GLY A 58 2.89 -5.70 -31.22
N GLU A 59 4.18 -5.71 -31.56
CA GLU A 59 4.98 -6.94 -31.59
C GLU A 59 5.19 -7.54 -30.18
N ASP A 60 5.03 -6.74 -29.14
CA ASP A 60 5.19 -7.08 -27.72
C ASP A 60 3.85 -7.22 -26.95
N ALA A 61 2.71 -7.21 -27.68
CA ALA A 61 1.39 -7.29 -27.06
C ALA A 61 1.22 -8.53 -26.15
N ASP A 62 1.68 -9.69 -26.62
CA ASP A 62 1.62 -10.93 -25.85
C ASP A 62 2.49 -10.84 -24.57
N GLN A 63 3.63 -10.16 -24.64
CA GLN A 63 4.53 -9.98 -23.50
C GLN A 63 3.92 -9.00 -22.46
N LYS A 64 3.32 -7.90 -22.94
CA LYS A 64 2.60 -6.94 -22.08
C LYS A 64 1.42 -7.62 -21.37
N GLN A 65 0.64 -8.42 -22.10
CA GLN A 65 -0.43 -9.18 -21.47
C GLN A 65 0.09 -10.20 -20.46
N GLN A 66 1.18 -10.88 -20.78
CA GLN A 66 1.81 -11.79 -19.82
C GLN A 66 2.26 -11.09 -18.52
N ALA A 67 2.78 -9.88 -18.60
CA ALA A 67 3.14 -9.10 -17.40
C ALA A 67 1.90 -8.78 -16.55
N VAL A 68 0.78 -8.40 -17.19
CA VAL A 68 -0.50 -8.18 -16.49
C VAL A 68 -1.01 -9.46 -15.84
N ASP A 69 -0.97 -10.58 -16.55
CA ASP A 69 -1.41 -11.89 -16.03
C ASP A 69 -0.55 -12.34 -14.83
N LEU A 70 0.76 -12.11 -14.89
CA LEU A 70 1.68 -12.43 -13.78
C LEU A 70 1.45 -11.53 -12.57
N TYR A 71 1.18 -10.24 -12.78
CA TYR A 71 0.83 -9.35 -11.69
C TYR A 71 -0.50 -9.76 -11.04
N ALA A 72 -1.51 -10.08 -11.85
CA ALA A 72 -2.78 -10.61 -11.35
C ALA A 72 -2.59 -11.91 -10.54
N ALA A 73 -1.70 -12.80 -10.99
CA ALA A 73 -1.39 -14.03 -10.27
C ALA A 73 -0.69 -13.74 -8.93
N PHE A 74 0.23 -12.78 -8.90
CA PHE A 74 0.90 -12.33 -7.66
C PHE A 74 -0.12 -11.77 -6.66
N VAL A 75 -0.99 -10.85 -7.08
CA VAL A 75 -2.03 -10.28 -6.21
C VAL A 75 -2.94 -11.37 -5.65
N LYS A 76 -3.40 -12.30 -6.49
CA LYS A 76 -4.23 -13.44 -6.06
C LYS A 76 -3.51 -14.36 -5.07
N ASP A 77 -2.21 -14.57 -5.25
CA ASP A 77 -1.39 -15.36 -4.33
C ASP A 77 -1.28 -14.67 -2.96
N GLN A 78 -0.99 -13.36 -2.93
CA GLN A 78 -0.89 -12.60 -1.68
C GLN A 78 -2.23 -12.61 -0.92
N VAL A 79 -3.35 -12.32 -1.58
CA VAL A 79 -4.68 -12.38 -0.96
C VAL A 79 -5.05 -13.79 -0.55
N GLY A 80 -4.65 -14.80 -1.33
CA GLY A 80 -4.83 -16.22 -1.00
C GLY A 80 -4.08 -16.65 0.27
N GLN A 81 -2.96 -16.00 0.60
CA GLN A 81 -2.20 -16.21 1.84
C GLN A 81 -2.72 -15.33 2.98
N LEU A 82 -3.21 -14.13 2.67
CA LEU A 82 -3.80 -13.21 3.63
C LEU A 82 -5.02 -13.84 4.35
N VAL A 83 -5.95 -14.43 3.59
CA VAL A 83 -7.18 -15.01 4.16
C VAL A 83 -6.91 -15.98 5.31
N PRO A 84 -6.17 -17.08 5.14
CA PRO A 84 -5.89 -18.00 6.25
C PRO A 84 -5.05 -17.37 7.37
N SER A 85 -4.17 -16.40 7.05
CA SER A 85 -3.38 -15.70 8.06
C SER A 85 -4.24 -14.80 8.94
N VAL A 86 -5.24 -14.12 8.35
CA VAL A 86 -6.23 -13.33 9.09
C VAL A 86 -7.14 -14.24 9.93
N ASP A 87 -7.53 -15.42 9.43
CA ASP A 87 -8.28 -16.40 10.22
C ASP A 87 -7.54 -16.81 11.51
N GLU A 88 -6.23 -17.09 11.40
CA GLU A 88 -5.40 -17.44 12.56
C GLU A 88 -5.21 -16.26 13.53
N PHE A 89 -4.95 -15.07 12.99
CA PHE A 89 -4.78 -13.83 13.76
C PHE A 89 -6.07 -13.48 14.53
N VAL A 90 -7.21 -13.48 13.86
CA VAL A 90 -8.52 -13.17 14.48
C VAL A 90 -8.88 -14.21 15.53
N ALA A 91 -8.66 -15.50 15.26
CA ALA A 91 -8.93 -16.55 16.25
C ALA A 91 -8.10 -16.37 17.55
N ALA A 92 -6.84 -15.97 17.43
CA ALA A 92 -6.00 -15.65 18.59
C ALA A 92 -6.53 -14.41 19.33
N TYR A 93 -6.85 -13.33 18.61
CA TYR A 93 -7.38 -12.09 19.17
C TYR A 93 -8.70 -12.31 19.91
N GLU A 94 -9.68 -13.01 19.32
CA GLU A 94 -10.99 -13.27 19.91
C GLU A 94 -10.93 -14.19 21.14
N SER A 95 -10.00 -15.16 21.12
CA SER A 95 -9.80 -16.05 22.27
C SER A 95 -9.12 -15.37 23.46
N GLY A 96 -8.56 -14.17 23.26
CA GLY A 96 -7.76 -13.44 24.25
C GLY A 96 -6.32 -13.96 24.38
N ASP A 97 -5.83 -14.73 23.39
CA ASP A 97 -4.41 -15.09 23.26
C ASP A 97 -3.64 -13.95 22.62
N ASP A 98 -3.52 -12.84 23.36
CA ASP A 98 -2.91 -11.62 22.89
C ASP A 98 -1.42 -11.79 22.54
N GLU A 99 -0.73 -12.77 23.14
CA GLU A 99 0.68 -13.07 22.82
C GLU A 99 0.79 -13.62 21.40
N THR A 100 -0.03 -14.62 21.06
CA THR A 100 -0.08 -15.18 19.71
C THR A 100 -0.58 -14.15 18.69
N ALA A 101 -1.62 -13.38 19.03
CA ALA A 101 -2.14 -12.35 18.14
C ALA A 101 -1.09 -11.28 17.80
N ARG A 102 -0.32 -10.80 18.80
CA ARG A 102 0.80 -9.85 18.56
C ARG A 102 1.89 -10.43 17.67
N ALA A 103 2.19 -11.71 17.82
CA ALA A 103 3.22 -12.36 16.99
C ALA A 103 2.75 -12.52 15.52
N LEU A 104 1.45 -12.72 15.29
CA LEU A 104 0.87 -12.89 13.96
C LEU A 104 0.63 -11.56 13.24
N PHE A 105 0.38 -10.47 13.97
CA PHE A 105 -0.03 -9.17 13.43
C PHE A 105 0.88 -8.68 12.30
N PRO A 106 2.20 -8.46 12.48
CA PRO A 106 3.04 -7.89 11.43
C PRO A 106 3.21 -8.84 10.24
N GLN A 107 3.22 -10.15 10.48
CA GLN A 107 3.37 -11.13 9.40
C GLN A 107 2.11 -11.26 8.55
N THR A 108 0.94 -11.11 9.17
CA THR A 108 -0.35 -11.12 8.49
C THR A 108 -0.51 -9.87 7.63
N ARG A 109 -0.21 -8.69 8.17
CA ARG A 109 -0.24 -7.44 7.43
C ARG A 109 0.69 -7.45 6.21
N ALA A 110 1.86 -8.04 6.31
CA ALA A 110 2.82 -8.09 5.19
C ALA A 110 2.23 -8.67 3.88
N PHE A 111 1.22 -9.52 3.92
CA PHE A 111 0.52 -9.97 2.71
C PHE A 111 -0.36 -8.89 2.11
N TYR A 112 -0.99 -8.06 2.94
CA TYR A 112 -1.80 -6.93 2.54
C TYR A 112 -0.91 -5.81 1.97
N GLU A 113 0.10 -5.43 2.68
CA GLU A 113 1.04 -4.36 2.35
C GLU A 113 1.68 -4.51 0.96
N ARG A 114 1.96 -5.75 0.53
CA ARG A 114 2.50 -6.00 -0.81
C ARG A 114 1.55 -5.64 -1.94
N ILE A 115 0.26 -5.49 -1.66
CA ILE A 115 -0.79 -5.29 -2.67
C ILE A 115 -1.77 -4.16 -2.30
N GLU A 116 -1.46 -3.37 -1.31
CA GLU A 116 -2.29 -2.30 -0.75
C GLU A 116 -2.99 -1.43 -1.82
N PRO A 117 -2.32 -0.96 -2.91
CA PRO A 117 -2.96 -0.16 -3.95
C PRO A 117 -4.12 -0.87 -4.67
N VAL A 118 -4.21 -2.20 -4.59
CA VAL A 118 -5.34 -2.96 -5.14
C VAL A 118 -6.58 -2.81 -4.26
N ALA A 119 -6.42 -2.78 -2.94
CA ALA A 119 -7.53 -2.54 -2.00
C ALA A 119 -7.98 -1.08 -2.04
N GLU A 120 -7.06 -0.13 -2.08
CA GLU A 120 -7.32 1.31 -2.22
C GLU A 120 -8.15 1.61 -3.47
N ALA A 121 -7.87 0.93 -4.59
CA ALA A 121 -8.65 1.05 -5.82
C ALA A 121 -10.14 0.69 -5.65
N LEU A 122 -10.54 0.02 -4.56
CA LEU A 122 -11.93 -0.28 -4.21
C LEU A 122 -12.61 0.83 -3.38
N GLY A 123 -11.91 1.88 -3.04
CA GLY A 123 -12.42 3.13 -2.49
C GLY A 123 -12.82 3.06 -1.02
N THR A 124 -13.63 2.10 -0.57
CA THR A 124 -14.09 2.00 0.83
C THR A 124 -13.63 0.72 1.51
N LEU A 125 -12.90 -0.14 0.81
CA LEU A 125 -12.44 -1.40 1.37
C LEU A 125 -11.19 -1.20 2.21
N ASP A 126 -10.22 -0.48 1.67
CA ASP A 126 -9.01 -0.12 2.39
C ASP A 126 -9.30 0.61 3.71
N PRO A 127 -10.13 1.67 3.77
CA PRO A 127 -10.54 2.30 5.03
C PRO A 127 -11.08 1.35 6.12
N ARG A 128 -11.68 0.24 5.73
CA ARG A 128 -12.24 -0.75 6.66
C ARG A 128 -11.20 -1.76 7.13
N ILE A 129 -10.18 -2.03 6.31
CA ILE A 129 -9.13 -3.01 6.60
C ILE A 129 -7.98 -2.37 7.35
N ASP A 130 -7.55 -1.16 6.95
CA ASP A 130 -6.23 -0.66 7.31
C ASP A 130 -6.15 0.78 7.84
N TYR A 131 -7.24 1.57 7.85
CA TYR A 131 -7.17 2.95 8.35
C TYR A 131 -6.70 3.02 9.80
N ARG A 132 -5.74 3.92 10.02
CA ARG A 132 -5.36 4.35 11.38
C ARG A 132 -6.51 5.13 12.02
N GLU A 133 -6.53 5.19 13.36
CA GLU A 133 -7.57 5.91 14.10
C GLU A 133 -7.70 7.37 13.65
N VAL A 134 -6.58 8.04 13.43
CA VAL A 134 -6.55 9.45 13.05
C VAL A 134 -7.16 9.70 11.67
N ASP A 135 -6.97 8.79 10.73
CA ASP A 135 -7.49 8.88 9.37
C ASP A 135 -8.99 8.56 9.33
N ALA A 136 -9.41 7.49 10.01
CA ALA A 136 -10.82 7.13 10.13
C ALA A 136 -11.65 8.25 10.76
N VAL A 137 -11.15 8.86 11.85
CA VAL A 137 -11.82 9.99 12.53
C VAL A 137 -11.88 11.22 11.62
N ALA A 138 -10.80 11.54 10.93
CA ALA A 138 -10.72 12.71 10.05
C ALA A 138 -11.65 12.59 8.83
N GLU A 139 -11.84 11.39 8.30
CA GLU A 139 -12.74 11.11 7.17
C GLU A 139 -14.17 10.75 7.61
N GLY A 140 -14.41 10.53 8.89
CA GLY A 140 -15.72 10.21 9.43
C GLY A 140 -16.16 8.77 9.18
N PHE A 141 -15.20 7.85 9.06
CA PHE A 141 -15.45 6.41 9.01
C PHE A 141 -15.55 5.81 10.41
N ASP A 142 -16.29 4.71 10.53
CA ASP A 142 -16.19 3.84 11.69
C ASP A 142 -14.81 3.15 11.66
N TRP A 143 -14.04 3.32 12.73
CA TRP A 143 -12.70 2.76 12.79
C TRP A 143 -12.74 1.26 13.09
N THR A 144 -12.31 0.47 12.12
CA THR A 144 -12.24 -1.00 12.14
C THR A 144 -10.87 -1.48 11.64
N GLY A 145 -10.75 -2.75 11.32
CA GLY A 145 -9.57 -3.29 10.66
C GLY A 145 -8.38 -3.57 11.59
N PHE A 146 -7.21 -3.69 10.96
CA PHE A 146 -5.98 -4.10 11.64
C PHE A 146 -5.60 -3.15 12.77
N HIS A 147 -5.56 -1.84 12.54
CA HIS A 147 -5.11 -0.86 13.53
C HIS A 147 -6.11 -0.68 14.70
N ARG A 148 -7.38 -0.97 14.48
CA ARG A 148 -8.34 -1.04 15.59
C ARG A 148 -8.02 -2.20 16.52
N ILE A 149 -7.68 -3.36 15.97
CA ILE A 149 -7.27 -4.56 16.72
C ILE A 149 -5.88 -4.34 17.35
N GLU A 150 -4.96 -3.71 16.63
CA GLU A 150 -3.64 -3.36 17.12
C GLU A 150 -3.69 -2.59 18.44
N LYS A 151 -4.54 -1.57 18.53
CA LYS A 151 -4.67 -0.76 19.75
C LYS A 151 -5.20 -1.57 20.94
N ASP A 152 -6.04 -2.57 20.72
CA ASP A 152 -6.47 -3.50 21.75
C ASP A 152 -5.35 -4.45 22.20
N LEU A 153 -4.49 -4.85 21.27
CA LEU A 153 -3.36 -5.74 21.57
C LEU A 153 -2.21 -5.01 22.27
N TRP A 154 -1.92 -3.77 21.89
CA TRP A 154 -0.90 -2.91 22.51
C TRP A 154 -1.56 -1.74 23.24
N VAL A 155 -2.24 -2.06 24.35
CA VAL A 155 -3.00 -1.09 25.14
C VAL A 155 -2.13 0.12 25.50
N PRO A 156 -2.54 1.34 25.10
CA PRO A 156 -1.75 2.55 25.35
C PRO A 156 -1.51 2.83 26.85
N ALA A 157 -0.39 3.48 27.17
CA ALA A 157 -0.22 4.12 28.47
C ALA A 157 -1.32 5.18 28.71
N GLN A 158 -1.65 5.47 29.96
CA GLN A 158 -2.76 6.38 30.32
C GLN A 158 -2.56 7.82 29.83
N ASP A 159 -1.33 8.21 29.60
CA ASP A 159 -0.89 9.53 29.14
C ASP A 159 -0.39 9.50 27.68
N ALA A 160 -0.58 8.39 26.96
CA ALA A 160 -0.20 8.28 25.56
C ALA A 160 -1.10 9.17 24.68
N LEU A 161 -0.53 9.60 23.55
CA LEU A 161 -1.23 10.32 22.49
C LEU A 161 -1.40 9.40 21.26
N ASN A 162 -2.38 9.70 20.42
CA ASN A 162 -2.53 9.09 19.10
C ASN A 162 -1.42 9.59 18.16
N ALA A 163 -1.38 9.04 16.95
CA ALA A 163 -0.35 9.36 15.95
C ALA A 163 -0.30 10.85 15.54
N ASP A 164 -1.37 11.60 15.75
CA ASP A 164 -1.39 13.07 15.56
C ASP A 164 -0.56 13.86 16.59
N GLY A 165 -0.08 13.18 17.64
CA GLY A 165 0.69 13.78 18.73
C GLY A 165 -0.10 14.75 19.63
N GLU A 166 -1.40 14.85 19.45
CA GLU A 166 -2.28 15.82 20.15
C GLU A 166 -3.45 15.13 20.87
N THR A 167 -4.12 14.18 20.23
CA THR A 167 -5.30 13.51 20.77
C THR A 167 -4.92 12.47 21.81
N PRO A 168 -5.47 12.52 23.05
CA PRO A 168 -5.21 11.49 24.05
C PRO A 168 -5.67 10.11 23.57
N ALA A 169 -4.82 9.09 23.68
CA ALA A 169 -5.12 7.73 23.21
C ALA A 169 -6.35 7.08 23.86
N TRP A 170 -6.74 7.56 25.03
CA TRP A 170 -7.94 7.10 25.76
C TRP A 170 -9.17 7.97 25.52
N GLN A 171 -9.09 8.95 24.64
CA GLN A 171 -10.26 9.75 24.24
C GLN A 171 -11.13 8.91 23.32
N ASP A 172 -12.38 8.71 23.72
CA ASP A 172 -13.40 7.95 22.99
C ASP A 172 -13.01 6.48 22.68
N TRP A 173 -11.99 5.95 23.36
CA TRP A 173 -11.52 4.57 23.23
C TRP A 173 -11.38 3.90 24.60
N ALA A 174 -11.64 2.60 24.63
CA ALA A 174 -11.33 1.68 25.74
C ALA A 174 -11.02 0.28 25.17
N PRO A 175 -10.24 -0.53 25.92
CA PRO A 175 -10.01 -1.93 25.51
C PRO A 175 -11.33 -2.67 25.27
N SER A 176 -11.39 -3.38 24.16
CA SER A 176 -12.59 -4.08 23.74
C SER A 176 -12.97 -5.21 24.68
N THR A 177 -14.26 -5.33 24.94
CA THR A 177 -14.86 -6.51 25.58
C THR A 177 -14.75 -7.73 24.64
N THR A 178 -15.00 -8.93 25.16
CA THR A 178 -15.01 -10.16 24.35
C THR A 178 -16.01 -10.08 23.19
N GLU A 179 -17.16 -9.45 23.40
CA GLU A 179 -18.18 -9.28 22.36
C GLU A 179 -17.74 -8.30 21.27
N GLU A 180 -17.09 -7.20 21.66
CA GLU A 180 -16.53 -6.22 20.72
C GLU A 180 -15.35 -6.80 19.93
N ARG A 181 -14.46 -7.59 20.58
CA ARG A 181 -13.38 -8.31 19.89
C ARG A 181 -13.92 -9.22 18.78
N ALA A 182 -14.96 -10.00 19.09
CA ALA A 182 -15.63 -10.83 18.10
C ALA A 182 -16.21 -9.98 16.95
N GLY A 183 -16.80 -8.82 17.26
CA GLY A 183 -17.33 -7.91 16.23
C GLY A 183 -16.25 -7.35 15.29
N TYR A 184 -15.10 -6.91 15.83
CA TYR A 184 -13.99 -6.41 15.02
C TYR A 184 -13.30 -7.52 14.24
N GLY A 185 -13.15 -8.71 14.84
CA GLY A 185 -12.60 -9.88 14.15
C GLY A 185 -13.48 -10.33 12.99
N ASP A 186 -14.78 -10.51 13.23
CA ASP A 186 -15.76 -10.87 12.19
C ASP A 186 -15.79 -9.85 11.05
N GLN A 187 -15.65 -8.55 11.36
CA GLN A 187 -15.60 -7.49 10.35
C GLN A 187 -14.33 -7.58 9.48
N LEU A 188 -13.16 -7.75 10.09
CA LEU A 188 -11.90 -7.89 9.35
C LEU A 188 -11.93 -9.13 8.44
N LEU A 189 -12.44 -10.26 8.94
CA LEU A 189 -12.63 -11.48 8.14
C LEU A 189 -13.54 -11.23 6.93
N ALA A 190 -14.64 -10.52 7.13
CA ALA A 190 -15.59 -10.21 6.06
C ALA A 190 -14.96 -9.28 4.99
N ASP A 191 -14.19 -8.27 5.42
CA ASP A 191 -13.55 -7.31 4.52
C ASP A 191 -12.42 -7.95 3.71
N VAL A 192 -11.62 -8.81 4.32
CA VAL A 192 -10.58 -9.59 3.62
C VAL A 192 -11.22 -10.62 2.67
N GLN A 193 -12.37 -11.20 3.02
CA GLN A 193 -13.12 -12.06 2.09
C GLN A 193 -13.68 -11.26 0.89
N GLU A 194 -14.13 -10.03 1.10
CA GLU A 194 -14.55 -9.13 0.02
C GLU A 194 -13.39 -8.83 -0.94
N LEU A 195 -12.18 -8.59 -0.40
CA LEU A 195 -10.96 -8.43 -1.20
C LEU A 195 -10.65 -9.70 -2.00
N TYR A 196 -10.74 -10.87 -1.35
CA TYR A 196 -10.52 -12.16 -2.02
C TYR A 196 -11.49 -12.37 -3.18
N ASP A 197 -12.78 -12.12 -2.95
CA ASP A 197 -13.80 -12.27 -3.99
C ASP A 197 -13.58 -11.30 -5.15
N TYR A 198 -13.16 -10.07 -4.85
CA TYR A 198 -12.84 -9.08 -5.88
C TYR A 198 -11.66 -9.50 -6.76
N VAL A 199 -10.52 -9.89 -6.19
CA VAL A 199 -9.34 -10.26 -6.99
C VAL A 199 -9.56 -11.52 -7.84
N HIS A 200 -10.60 -12.30 -7.53
CA HIS A 200 -11.02 -13.47 -8.32
C HIS A 200 -12.17 -13.18 -9.29
N SER A 201 -12.63 -11.93 -9.37
CA SER A 201 -13.72 -11.52 -10.27
C SER A 201 -13.24 -11.13 -11.68
N ASP A 202 -14.17 -11.14 -12.63
CA ASP A 202 -13.94 -10.60 -13.98
C ASP A 202 -13.68 -9.07 -13.95
N ASP A 203 -14.22 -8.38 -12.95
CA ASP A 203 -14.04 -6.94 -12.76
C ASP A 203 -12.59 -6.58 -12.45
N PHE A 204 -11.90 -7.37 -11.64
CA PHE A 204 -10.47 -7.20 -11.34
C PHE A 204 -9.63 -7.42 -12.60
N THR A 205 -9.84 -8.53 -13.30
CA THR A 205 -9.12 -8.81 -14.55
C THR A 205 -9.33 -7.69 -15.56
N THR A 206 -10.57 -7.23 -15.74
CA THR A 206 -10.88 -6.10 -16.64
C THR A 206 -10.18 -4.81 -16.20
N ALA A 207 -10.10 -4.54 -14.90
CA ALA A 207 -9.44 -3.34 -14.37
C ALA A 207 -7.93 -3.35 -14.65
N LEU A 208 -7.28 -4.50 -14.48
CA LEU A 208 -5.87 -4.66 -14.80
C LEU A 208 -5.59 -4.56 -16.30
N ASP A 209 -6.39 -5.24 -17.13
CA ASP A 209 -6.29 -5.15 -18.59
C ASP A 209 -6.44 -3.70 -19.08
N ASP A 210 -7.35 -2.93 -18.48
CA ASP A 210 -7.57 -1.53 -18.83
C ASP A 210 -6.40 -0.61 -18.48
N GLN A 211 -5.65 -0.93 -17.44
CA GLN A 211 -4.48 -0.18 -17.00
C GLN A 211 -3.19 -0.68 -17.65
N GLY A 212 -3.12 -1.97 -17.96
CA GLY A 212 -1.97 -2.60 -18.60
C GLY A 212 -0.68 -2.44 -17.78
N ILE A 213 0.47 -2.47 -18.46
CA ILE A 213 1.79 -2.31 -17.82
C ILE A 213 1.99 -0.94 -17.16
N GLY A 214 1.27 0.09 -17.63
CA GLY A 214 1.28 1.41 -16.98
C GLY A 214 0.67 1.38 -15.58
N GLY A 215 -0.39 0.58 -15.37
CA GLY A 215 -0.98 0.37 -14.05
C GLY A 215 -0.05 -0.37 -13.10
N ILE A 216 0.67 -1.39 -13.59
CA ILE A 216 1.68 -2.12 -12.80
C ILE A 216 2.80 -1.17 -12.36
N SER A 217 3.30 -0.31 -13.28
CA SER A 217 4.32 0.67 -12.96
C SER A 217 3.85 1.67 -11.90
N ASN A 218 2.60 2.15 -12.01
CA ASN A 218 2.03 3.06 -11.02
C ASN A 218 1.84 2.39 -9.66
N GLY A 219 1.46 1.11 -9.61
CA GLY A 219 1.41 0.34 -8.36
C GLY A 219 2.78 0.22 -7.68
N ALA A 220 3.87 0.05 -8.46
CA ALA A 220 5.22 0.06 -7.89
C ALA A 220 5.58 1.41 -7.27
N ILE A 221 5.13 2.52 -7.88
CA ILE A 221 5.36 3.88 -7.38
C ILE A 221 4.53 4.11 -6.11
N ALA A 222 3.25 3.76 -6.12
CA ALA A 222 2.33 3.95 -5.00
C ALA A 222 2.85 3.25 -3.73
N LEU A 223 3.21 1.97 -3.81
CA LEU A 223 3.79 1.23 -2.67
C LEU A 223 5.04 1.88 -2.07
N LEU A 224 5.84 2.58 -2.87
CA LEU A 224 7.00 3.30 -2.36
C LEU A 224 6.63 4.66 -1.77
N ASP A 225 5.61 5.32 -2.31
CA ASP A 225 5.06 6.56 -1.77
C ASP A 225 4.42 6.30 -0.39
N GLU A 226 3.75 5.15 -0.15
CA GLU A 226 3.26 4.71 1.16
C GLU A 226 4.37 4.65 2.20
N VAL A 227 5.50 4.03 1.85
CA VAL A 227 6.66 3.99 2.76
C VAL A 227 7.12 5.39 3.14
N ALA A 228 7.18 6.30 2.16
CA ALA A 228 7.64 7.67 2.38
C ALA A 228 6.68 8.50 3.25
N THR A 229 5.39 8.15 3.26
CA THR A 229 4.32 8.92 3.93
C THR A 229 4.11 8.48 5.37
N GLY A 230 3.91 7.20 5.61
CA GLY A 230 3.48 6.64 6.90
C GLY A 230 4.54 5.79 7.59
N LYS A 231 5.10 4.82 6.86
CA LYS A 231 5.92 3.76 7.46
C LYS A 231 7.30 4.26 7.96
N ILE A 232 7.91 5.21 7.23
CA ILE A 232 9.23 5.75 7.60
C ILE A 232 9.18 6.73 8.78
N SER A 233 8.02 7.33 9.06
CA SER A 233 7.81 8.18 10.22
C SER A 233 7.50 7.37 11.49
N GLY A 234 7.08 6.11 11.35
CA GLY A 234 6.62 5.23 12.43
C GLY A 234 5.21 5.57 12.88
N GLU A 235 4.39 6.09 11.98
CA GLU A 235 3.00 6.46 12.25
C GLU A 235 2.01 5.37 11.86
N GLU A 236 2.45 4.39 11.08
CA GLU A 236 1.60 3.31 10.59
C GLU A 236 1.21 2.38 11.74
N ASP A 237 2.15 1.64 12.22
CA ASP A 237 2.00 0.70 13.33
C ASP A 237 2.23 1.39 14.69
N TRP A 238 1.49 2.46 14.94
CA TRP A 238 1.70 3.38 16.07
C TRP A 238 1.75 2.70 17.43
N TRP A 239 0.97 1.64 17.64
CA TRP A 239 0.89 0.97 18.94
C TRP A 239 1.85 -0.20 19.06
N SER A 240 2.06 -0.95 18.00
CA SER A 240 2.96 -2.11 17.97
C SER A 240 4.42 -1.72 17.73
N GLY A 241 4.64 -0.68 16.91
CA GLY A 241 5.95 -0.27 16.43
C GLY A 241 6.56 -1.28 15.46
N THR A 242 5.73 -1.97 14.67
CA THR A 242 6.16 -3.00 13.72
C THR A 242 6.30 -2.49 12.28
N ASP A 243 6.30 -1.18 12.07
CA ASP A 243 6.38 -0.47 10.78
C ASP A 243 7.43 -1.00 9.79
N LEU A 244 8.55 -1.58 10.28
CA LEU A 244 9.57 -2.14 9.38
C LEU A 244 9.11 -3.39 8.63
N TYR A 245 8.07 -4.10 9.12
CA TYR A 245 7.47 -5.20 8.38
C TYR A 245 6.66 -4.67 7.20
N ASP A 246 5.87 -3.63 7.42
CA ASP A 246 5.06 -2.98 6.39
C ASP A 246 5.96 -2.32 5.35
N PHE A 247 6.98 -1.58 5.80
CA PHE A 247 8.02 -1.03 4.93
C PHE A 247 8.65 -2.10 4.03
N ALA A 248 9.12 -3.20 4.61
CA ALA A 248 9.75 -4.27 3.84
C ALA A 248 8.76 -4.91 2.85
N ALA A 249 7.51 -5.09 3.24
CA ALA A 249 6.47 -5.68 2.39
C ALA A 249 6.09 -4.76 1.22
N ASN A 250 5.93 -3.46 1.45
CA ASN A 250 5.72 -2.49 0.37
C ASN A 250 6.90 -2.47 -0.62
N VAL A 251 8.14 -2.49 -0.13
CA VAL A 251 9.33 -2.58 -1.00
C VAL A 251 9.33 -3.87 -1.83
N GLU A 252 8.97 -5.02 -1.23
CA GLU A 252 8.87 -6.30 -1.96
C GLU A 252 7.78 -6.25 -3.04
N GLY A 253 6.60 -5.70 -2.73
CA GLY A 253 5.51 -5.51 -3.68
C GLY A 253 5.91 -4.59 -4.84
N SER A 254 6.55 -3.45 -4.52
CA SER A 254 7.07 -2.50 -5.49
C SER A 254 8.11 -3.14 -6.42
N LYS A 255 9.06 -3.90 -5.87
CA LYS A 255 10.07 -4.67 -6.64
C LYS A 255 9.43 -5.70 -7.55
N MET A 256 8.40 -6.41 -7.07
CA MET A 256 7.67 -7.37 -7.88
C MET A 256 7.02 -6.70 -9.09
N ALA A 257 6.29 -5.60 -8.87
CA ALA A 257 5.66 -4.85 -9.94
C ALA A 257 6.72 -4.30 -10.94
N PHE A 258 7.80 -3.70 -10.45
CA PHE A 258 8.91 -3.24 -11.28
C PHE A 258 9.53 -4.37 -12.11
N SER A 259 9.75 -5.54 -11.52
CA SER A 259 10.36 -6.69 -12.21
C SER A 259 9.58 -7.14 -13.45
N LEU A 260 8.28 -6.94 -13.47
CA LEU A 260 7.39 -7.30 -14.58
C LEU A 260 7.44 -6.29 -15.75
N VAL A 261 7.92 -5.09 -15.49
CA VAL A 261 7.90 -4.00 -16.50
C VAL A 261 9.30 -3.49 -16.90
N GLN A 262 10.35 -3.85 -16.19
CA GLN A 262 11.71 -3.37 -16.42
C GLN A 262 12.25 -3.67 -17.83
N ASP A 263 11.87 -4.80 -18.42
CA ASP A 263 12.33 -5.17 -19.77
C ASP A 263 11.72 -4.25 -20.84
N PHE A 264 10.49 -3.77 -20.64
CA PHE A 264 9.86 -2.78 -21.53
C PHE A 264 10.57 -1.44 -21.43
N ALA A 265 10.96 -0.99 -20.21
CA ALA A 265 11.76 0.20 -20.04
C ALA A 265 13.15 0.07 -20.69
N THR A 266 13.82 -1.07 -20.49
CA THR A 266 15.12 -1.36 -21.10
C THR A 266 15.06 -1.34 -22.63
N ALA A 267 13.96 -1.77 -23.22
CA ALA A 267 13.76 -1.78 -24.67
C ALA A 267 13.68 -0.37 -25.29
N GLN A 268 13.47 0.68 -24.47
CA GLN A 268 13.46 2.08 -24.92
C GLN A 268 14.87 2.64 -25.21
N GLY A 269 15.90 1.81 -25.15
CA GLY A 269 17.27 2.17 -25.51
C GLY A 269 18.16 2.54 -24.32
N ASP A 270 19.23 3.29 -24.57
CA ASP A 270 20.26 3.56 -23.55
C ASP A 270 19.70 4.31 -22.33
N ASP A 271 18.79 5.25 -22.51
CA ASP A 271 18.18 6.02 -21.42
C ASP A 271 17.27 5.13 -20.56
N GLY A 272 16.47 4.25 -21.18
CA GLY A 272 15.63 3.28 -20.47
C GLY A 272 16.45 2.23 -19.70
N ALA A 273 17.55 1.74 -20.30
CA ALA A 273 18.47 0.82 -19.64
C ALA A 273 19.18 1.48 -18.44
N ALA A 274 19.54 2.76 -18.55
CA ALA A 274 20.12 3.52 -17.46
C ALA A 274 19.11 3.70 -16.30
N LEU A 275 17.87 4.05 -16.61
CA LEU A 275 16.79 4.18 -15.63
C LEU A 275 16.57 2.87 -14.87
N VAL A 276 16.49 1.74 -15.58
CA VAL A 276 16.33 0.41 -14.96
C VAL A 276 17.48 0.10 -14.01
N THR A 277 18.71 0.42 -14.41
CA THR A 277 19.91 0.22 -13.56
C THR A 277 19.81 1.08 -12.29
N GLU A 278 19.43 2.33 -12.40
CA GLU A 278 19.31 3.26 -11.27
C GLU A 278 18.23 2.78 -10.29
N ILE A 279 17.08 2.30 -10.77
CA ILE A 279 16.02 1.73 -9.93
C ILE A 279 16.50 0.45 -9.24
N GLN A 280 17.17 -0.45 -9.94
CA GLN A 280 17.73 -1.69 -9.36
C GLN A 280 18.74 -1.39 -8.26
N ASP A 281 19.64 -0.43 -8.48
CA ASP A 281 20.64 -0.01 -7.48
C ASP A 281 19.95 0.61 -6.25
N GLY A 282 18.87 1.39 -6.44
CA GLY A 282 18.07 1.96 -5.37
C GLY A 282 17.41 0.88 -4.50
N TYR A 283 16.75 -0.11 -5.11
CA TYR A 283 16.20 -1.24 -4.36
C TYR A 283 17.27 -2.06 -3.62
N ALA A 284 18.42 -2.28 -4.24
CA ALA A 284 19.51 -3.00 -3.58
C ALA A 284 20.03 -2.27 -2.34
N ALA A 285 20.12 -0.94 -2.41
CA ALA A 285 20.53 -0.12 -1.27
C ALA A 285 19.50 -0.15 -0.13
N LEU A 286 18.19 -0.12 -0.46
CA LEU A 286 17.11 -0.28 0.53
C LEU A 286 17.14 -1.67 1.19
N ASP A 287 17.30 -2.73 0.41
CA ASP A 287 17.41 -4.10 0.93
C ASP A 287 18.60 -4.23 1.90
N GLU A 288 19.76 -3.64 1.57
CA GLU A 288 20.94 -3.68 2.44
C GLU A 288 20.70 -2.94 3.76
N SER A 289 20.06 -1.76 3.71
CA SER A 289 19.73 -0.98 4.89
C SER A 289 18.70 -1.68 5.76
N LEU A 290 17.60 -2.21 5.18
CA LEU A 290 16.58 -2.98 5.92
C LEU A 290 17.18 -4.24 6.57
N ALA A 291 18.05 -4.97 5.86
CA ALA A 291 18.67 -6.20 6.37
C ALA A 291 19.56 -5.96 7.61
N ALA A 292 20.02 -4.74 7.84
CA ALA A 292 20.73 -4.38 9.07
C ALA A 292 19.82 -4.38 10.31
N HIS A 293 18.50 -4.28 10.13
CA HIS A 293 17.51 -4.19 11.19
C HIS A 293 16.63 -5.44 11.33
N GLY A 294 16.77 -6.43 10.45
CA GLY A 294 16.02 -7.68 10.50
C GLY A 294 15.56 -8.17 9.13
N SER A 295 14.50 -8.98 9.14
CA SER A 295 13.82 -9.44 7.92
C SER A 295 12.40 -9.89 8.25
N LEU A 296 11.55 -10.03 7.22
CA LEU A 296 10.19 -10.57 7.38
C LEU A 296 10.18 -11.97 7.99
N GLU A 297 11.17 -12.81 7.68
CA GLU A 297 11.27 -14.18 8.21
C GLU A 297 11.82 -14.23 9.64
N ALA A 298 12.90 -13.47 9.93
CA ALA A 298 13.59 -13.51 11.22
C ALA A 298 13.00 -12.55 12.26
N GLY A 299 12.18 -11.60 11.82
CA GLY A 299 11.68 -10.48 12.58
C GLY A 299 12.57 -9.24 12.44
N PHE A 300 11.93 -8.08 12.55
CA PHE A 300 12.60 -6.78 12.60
C PHE A 300 12.69 -6.27 14.04
N VAL A 301 13.64 -5.36 14.28
CA VAL A 301 13.65 -4.54 15.52
C VAL A 301 12.40 -3.66 15.55
N GLY A 302 11.96 -3.30 16.76
CA GLY A 302 10.86 -2.34 16.90
C GLY A 302 11.24 -0.94 16.41
N TYR A 303 10.31 -0.20 15.87
CA TYR A 303 10.55 1.15 15.31
C TYR A 303 11.22 2.09 16.32
N ALA A 304 10.89 1.98 17.60
CA ALA A 304 11.49 2.77 18.68
C ALA A 304 13.00 2.46 18.92
N GLU A 305 13.51 1.36 18.39
CA GLU A 305 14.93 0.99 18.48
C GLU A 305 15.78 1.64 17.38
N LEU A 306 15.14 2.17 16.32
CA LEU A 306 15.81 2.90 15.26
C LEU A 306 16.38 4.22 15.77
N THR A 307 17.62 4.49 15.40
CA THR A 307 18.25 5.79 15.68
C THR A 307 17.78 6.85 14.67
N ASP A 308 17.97 8.13 15.00
CA ASP A 308 17.75 9.23 14.05
C ASP A 308 18.64 9.12 12.81
N ALA A 309 19.74 8.39 12.86
CA ALA A 309 20.60 8.16 11.70
C ALA A 309 19.98 7.12 10.77
N ASP A 310 19.42 6.04 11.32
CA ASP A 310 18.75 4.99 10.56
C ASP A 310 17.52 5.56 9.84
N LYS A 311 16.70 6.34 10.55
CA LYS A 311 15.51 6.99 9.98
C LYS A 311 15.86 7.95 8.84
N ARG A 312 16.95 8.72 8.98
CA ARG A 312 17.43 9.58 7.90
C ARG A 312 17.96 8.78 6.72
N GLU A 313 18.69 7.70 6.97
CA GLU A 313 19.19 6.83 5.91
C GLU A 313 18.04 6.25 5.09
N PHE A 314 17.01 5.71 5.73
CA PHE A 314 15.81 5.23 5.05
C PHE A 314 15.14 6.34 4.24
N THR A 315 14.96 7.53 4.83
CA THR A 315 14.37 8.69 4.12
C THR A 315 15.18 9.07 2.88
N ASP A 316 16.50 9.10 2.99
CA ASP A 316 17.38 9.47 1.87
C ASP A 316 17.33 8.40 0.76
N LEU A 317 17.31 7.10 1.12
CA LEU A 317 17.22 5.99 0.17
C LEU A 317 15.88 5.95 -0.56
N ILE A 318 14.76 6.13 0.16
CA ILE A 318 13.42 6.20 -0.44
C ILE A 318 13.34 7.37 -1.42
N ASN A 319 13.75 8.56 -1.01
CA ASN A 319 13.72 9.73 -1.89
C ASN A 319 14.60 9.55 -3.14
N ALA A 320 15.76 8.91 -2.98
CA ALA A 320 16.66 8.63 -4.11
C ALA A 320 16.06 7.63 -5.10
N LEU A 321 15.29 6.64 -4.62
CA LEU A 321 14.61 5.65 -5.46
C LEU A 321 13.32 6.20 -6.08
N ALA A 322 12.56 7.01 -5.34
CA ALA A 322 11.29 7.57 -5.81
C ALA A 322 11.45 8.44 -7.08
N GLU A 323 12.56 9.18 -7.20
CA GLU A 323 12.82 10.03 -8.37
C GLU A 323 12.93 9.22 -9.67
N PRO A 324 13.83 8.22 -9.83
CA PRO A 324 13.87 7.40 -11.03
C PRO A 324 12.60 6.55 -11.20
N LEU A 325 12.01 6.02 -10.13
CA LEU A 325 10.80 5.22 -10.22
C LEU A 325 9.63 6.02 -10.79
N SER A 326 9.51 7.31 -10.46
CA SER A 326 8.47 8.21 -11.00
C SER A 326 8.52 8.36 -12.53
N GLN A 327 9.65 8.04 -13.18
CA GLN A 327 9.82 8.10 -14.64
C GLN A 327 9.43 6.78 -15.32
N LEU A 328 9.27 5.69 -14.54
CA LEU A 328 9.07 4.34 -15.07
C LEU A 328 7.84 4.24 -15.96
N THR A 329 6.69 4.73 -15.48
CA THR A 329 5.42 4.62 -16.23
C THR A 329 5.51 5.31 -17.60
N GLY A 330 6.05 6.52 -17.66
CA GLY A 330 6.26 7.21 -18.92
C GLY A 330 7.15 6.40 -19.88
N THR A 331 8.21 5.81 -19.34
CA THR A 331 9.19 5.05 -20.13
C THR A 331 8.60 3.75 -20.69
N VAL A 332 7.79 3.01 -19.91
CA VAL A 332 7.26 1.69 -20.36
C VAL A 332 6.08 1.79 -21.34
N ILE A 333 5.38 2.94 -21.39
CA ILE A 333 4.23 3.12 -22.28
C ILE A 333 4.58 3.83 -23.61
N ASP A 334 5.76 4.46 -23.72
CA ASP A 334 6.28 5.09 -24.94
C ASP A 334 6.73 4.03 -25.96
#